data_810dbbecc547dfbf54858edab2c1b7d3
#
_entry.id   810dbbecc547dfbf54858edab2c1b7d3
#
_cell.length_a   1.000
_cell.length_b   1.000
_cell.length_c   1.000
_cell.angle_alpha   90.00
_cell.angle_beta   90.00
_cell.angle_gamma   90.00
#
_symmetry.space_group_name_H-M   'P 1'
#
loop_
_entity.id
_entity.type
_entity.pdbx_description
1 polymer ?
#
loop_
_entity_poly.entity_id
_entity_poly.type
_entity_poly.pdbx_seq_one_letter_code
_entity_poly.pdbx_strand_id
1 'polypeptide(L)'
;MGKRAFGALFLAILVTAPAWAEQPRSPFPPIEVSDLAGQTYPLRNLLGAATVLNFWATWCGPCRVELPELQKLSNELGGKGLVVLAVDVDLPPISEEGVAQQLEFIRPRIQTFLSRTGITLPVYLIDGKTQAVLGVDRIPFSVLLDGEGGVVRIYPGYSPESTRDLRQQVLGVLAERPKQGGK
;
A
#
# COMPACT_ATOMS: atom_id res chain seq x y z
N MET A 1 38.33 21.52 -60.29
CA MET A 1 37.51 22.07 -59.21
C MET A 1 36.83 20.91 -58.50
N GLY A 2 37.44 20.39 -57.41
CA GLY A 2 36.97 19.23 -56.66
C GLY A 2 36.11 19.65 -55.47
N LYS A 3 34.87 19.21 -55.42
CA LYS A 3 33.97 19.38 -54.29
C LYS A 3 34.27 18.26 -53.25
N ARG A 4 34.83 18.63 -52.10
CA ARG A 4 34.99 17.73 -50.98
C ARG A 4 33.66 17.67 -50.16
N ALA A 5 33.00 16.53 -50.22
CA ALA A 5 31.85 16.27 -49.33
C ALA A 5 32.33 15.93 -47.93
N PHE A 6 32.00 16.75 -46.94
CA PHE A 6 32.19 16.44 -45.52
C PHE A 6 31.03 15.58 -45.07
N GLY A 7 31.27 14.28 -44.90
CA GLY A 7 30.33 13.37 -44.25
C GLY A 7 30.35 13.60 -42.72
N ALA A 8 29.29 14.14 -42.17
CA ALA A 8 29.12 14.25 -40.74
C ALA A 8 28.74 12.87 -40.18
N LEU A 9 29.70 12.24 -39.44
CA LEU A 9 29.49 11.00 -38.73
C LEU A 9 28.70 11.32 -37.42
N PHE A 10 27.37 11.07 -37.41
CA PHE A 10 26.57 11.14 -36.19
C PHE A 10 26.89 9.93 -35.31
N LEU A 11 27.69 10.14 -34.31
CA LEU A 11 27.96 9.13 -33.26
C LEU A 11 26.72 9.06 -32.35
N ALA A 12 25.86 8.04 -32.54
CA ALA A 12 24.76 7.77 -31.62
C ALA A 12 25.33 7.28 -30.27
N ILE A 13 25.29 8.14 -29.26
CA ILE A 13 25.62 7.78 -27.89
C ILE A 13 24.46 6.93 -27.38
N LEU A 14 24.62 5.61 -27.35
CA LEU A 14 23.75 4.70 -26.62
C LEU A 14 23.95 4.95 -25.13
N VAL A 15 23.05 5.74 -24.53
CA VAL A 15 22.98 5.86 -23.06
C VAL A 15 22.41 4.55 -22.53
N THR A 16 23.29 3.63 -22.18
CA THR A 16 22.89 2.42 -21.45
C THR A 16 22.56 2.86 -20.02
N ALA A 17 21.28 2.71 -19.62
CA ALA A 17 20.89 2.89 -18.23
C ALA A 17 21.70 1.89 -17.36
N PRO A 18 22.22 2.32 -16.20
CA PRO A 18 23.02 1.46 -15.36
C PRO A 18 22.17 0.32 -14.81
N ALA A 19 22.69 -0.91 -14.88
CA ALA A 19 22.03 -2.16 -14.50
C ALA A 19 21.65 -2.28 -13.00
N TRP A 20 21.92 -1.26 -12.17
CA TRP A 20 21.52 -1.22 -10.77
C TRP A 20 20.09 -0.72 -10.55
N ALA A 21 19.38 -0.29 -11.59
CA ALA A 21 18.07 0.36 -11.48
C ALA A 21 16.88 -0.59 -11.28
N GLU A 22 17.08 -1.91 -11.37
CA GLU A 22 15.98 -2.89 -11.29
C GLU A 22 16.36 -4.11 -10.44
N GLN A 23 16.57 -3.90 -9.14
CA GLN A 23 16.56 -5.03 -8.23
C GLN A 23 15.09 -5.42 -7.97
N PRO A 24 14.69 -6.69 -8.16
CA PRO A 24 13.33 -7.11 -7.89
C PRO A 24 13.01 -6.87 -6.40
N ARG A 25 11.91 -6.16 -6.13
CA ARG A 25 11.42 -5.92 -4.77
C ARG A 25 11.01 -7.26 -4.15
N SER A 26 11.30 -7.46 -2.88
CA SER A 26 10.83 -8.66 -2.19
C SER A 26 9.31 -8.72 -2.21
N PRO A 27 8.69 -9.83 -2.61
CA PRO A 27 7.24 -9.94 -2.67
C PRO A 27 6.67 -9.89 -1.24
N PHE A 28 5.54 -9.19 -1.09
CA PHE A 28 4.78 -9.24 0.16
C PHE A 28 4.20 -10.66 0.34
N PRO A 29 4.18 -11.22 1.56
CA PRO A 29 3.65 -12.55 1.81
C PRO A 29 2.22 -12.71 1.29
N PRO A 30 1.85 -13.84 0.69
CA PRO A 30 0.49 -14.10 0.29
C PRO A 30 -0.39 -14.27 1.53
N ILE A 31 -1.34 -13.36 1.72
CA ILE A 31 -2.32 -13.41 2.81
C ILE A 31 -3.73 -13.26 2.28
N GLU A 32 -4.67 -13.68 3.10
CA GLU A 32 -6.09 -13.38 2.93
C GLU A 32 -6.51 -12.28 3.91
N VAL A 33 -7.45 -11.46 3.48
CA VAL A 33 -8.06 -10.40 4.29
C VAL A 33 -9.58 -10.52 4.21
N SER A 34 -10.28 -10.23 5.30
CA SER A 34 -11.75 -10.27 5.35
C SER A 34 -12.32 -8.86 5.42
N ASP A 35 -13.37 -8.58 4.66
CA ASP A 35 -14.09 -7.32 4.78
C ASP A 35 -15.03 -7.31 5.99
N LEU A 36 -15.69 -6.17 6.24
CA LEU A 36 -16.65 -6.04 7.34
C LEU A 36 -17.94 -6.85 7.14
N ALA A 37 -18.19 -7.41 5.97
CA ALA A 37 -19.28 -8.35 5.72
C ALA A 37 -18.87 -9.80 6.01
N GLY A 38 -17.58 -10.06 6.24
CA GLY A 38 -17.02 -11.39 6.47
C GLY A 38 -16.60 -12.12 5.19
N GLN A 39 -16.60 -11.44 4.06
CA GLN A 39 -16.10 -11.97 2.80
C GLN A 39 -14.57 -11.93 2.81
N THR A 40 -13.95 -13.04 2.42
CA THR A 40 -12.47 -13.19 2.40
C THR A 40 -11.94 -13.07 0.97
N TYR A 41 -10.84 -12.35 0.84
CA TYR A 41 -10.17 -12.07 -0.43
C TYR A 41 -8.67 -12.32 -0.31
N PRO A 42 -8.03 -12.95 -1.31
CA PRO A 42 -6.59 -12.89 -1.46
C PRO A 42 -6.16 -11.42 -1.62
N LEU A 43 -5.23 -10.94 -0.78
CA LEU A 43 -4.78 -9.55 -0.81
C LEU A 43 -4.37 -9.08 -2.21
N ARG A 44 -3.70 -9.95 -2.98
CA ARG A 44 -3.27 -9.65 -4.36
C ARG A 44 -4.40 -9.18 -5.29
N ASN A 45 -5.65 -9.57 -5.02
CA ASN A 45 -6.80 -9.18 -5.84
C ASN A 45 -7.27 -7.74 -5.54
N LEU A 46 -6.73 -7.13 -4.50
CA LEU A 46 -7.08 -5.78 -4.03
C LEU A 46 -6.01 -4.74 -4.37
N LEU A 47 -4.90 -5.16 -4.98
CA LEU A 47 -3.78 -4.27 -5.26
C LEU A 47 -4.11 -3.29 -6.38
N GLY A 48 -3.67 -2.04 -6.20
CA GLY A 48 -3.63 -1.01 -7.23
C GLY A 48 -2.27 -0.92 -7.91
N ALA A 49 -2.04 0.13 -8.67
CA ALA A 49 -0.73 0.44 -9.25
C ALA A 49 0.32 0.76 -8.19
N ALA A 50 -0.13 1.35 -7.10
CA ALA A 50 0.57 1.44 -5.82
C ALA A 50 -0.46 1.09 -4.73
N THR A 51 -0.05 0.37 -3.70
CA THR A 51 -0.95 0.01 -2.59
C THR A 51 -0.30 0.33 -1.26
N VAL A 52 -1.02 1.05 -0.42
CA VAL A 52 -0.65 1.26 0.99
C VAL A 52 -1.50 0.32 1.83
N LEU A 53 -0.86 -0.61 2.52
CA LEU A 53 -1.48 -1.39 3.60
C LEU A 53 -1.18 -0.65 4.90
N ASN A 54 -2.22 -0.22 5.62
CA ASN A 54 -2.07 0.40 6.92
C ASN A 54 -2.70 -0.48 8.00
N PHE A 55 -1.86 -1.07 8.85
CA PHE A 55 -2.30 -1.88 9.98
C PHE A 55 -2.60 -0.97 11.17
N TRP A 56 -3.82 -1.06 11.68
CA TRP A 56 -4.35 -0.16 12.68
C TRP A 56 -5.33 -0.86 13.63
N ALA A 57 -5.77 -0.16 14.69
CA ALA A 57 -6.81 -0.63 15.59
C ALA A 57 -7.64 0.55 16.12
N THR A 58 -8.87 0.28 16.53
CA THR A 58 -9.81 1.32 17.01
C THR A 58 -9.31 2.05 18.27
N TRP A 59 -8.53 1.40 19.11
CA TRP A 59 -7.94 1.92 20.35
C TRP A 59 -6.58 2.61 20.14
N CYS A 60 -5.99 2.53 18.96
CA CYS A 60 -4.67 3.06 18.67
C CYS A 60 -4.68 4.59 18.51
N GLY A 61 -4.12 5.30 19.46
CA GLY A 61 -4.04 6.77 19.44
C GLY A 61 -3.33 7.34 18.21
N PRO A 62 -2.08 6.93 17.91
CA PRO A 62 -1.36 7.41 16.73
C PRO A 62 -2.04 7.04 15.39
N CYS A 63 -2.75 5.90 15.32
CA CYS A 63 -3.50 5.53 14.12
C CYS A 63 -4.62 6.52 13.79
N ARG A 64 -5.24 7.11 14.82
CA ARG A 64 -6.27 8.16 14.66
C ARG A 64 -5.73 9.43 14.03
N VAL A 65 -4.43 9.66 14.10
CA VAL A 65 -3.75 10.80 13.45
C VAL A 65 -3.38 10.44 12.01
N GLU A 66 -2.87 9.22 11.78
CA GLU A 66 -2.41 8.78 10.47
C GLU A 66 -3.56 8.53 9.48
N LEU A 67 -4.64 7.87 9.92
CA LEU A 67 -5.75 7.50 9.03
C LEU A 67 -6.38 8.68 8.26
N PRO A 68 -6.63 9.87 8.85
CA PRO A 68 -7.11 11.03 8.10
C PRO A 68 -6.12 11.52 7.03
N GLU A 69 -4.81 11.38 7.25
CA GLU A 69 -3.79 11.74 6.27
C GLU A 69 -3.77 10.74 5.12
N LEU A 70 -3.89 9.45 5.42
CA LEU A 70 -4.03 8.40 4.41
C LEU A 70 -5.33 8.55 3.61
N GLN A 71 -6.44 8.97 4.26
CA GLN A 71 -7.69 9.29 3.57
C GLN A 71 -7.49 10.44 2.57
N LYS A 72 -6.78 11.50 2.95
CA LYS A 72 -6.46 12.62 2.04
C LYS A 72 -5.62 12.14 0.86
N LEU A 73 -4.61 11.31 1.13
CA LEU A 73 -3.74 10.74 0.11
C LEU A 73 -4.54 9.86 -0.87
N SER A 74 -5.44 9.03 -0.36
CA SER A 74 -6.35 8.20 -1.14
C SER A 74 -7.26 9.04 -2.04
N ASN A 75 -7.85 10.12 -1.49
CA ASN A 75 -8.70 11.03 -2.25
C ASN A 75 -7.93 11.74 -3.38
N GLU A 76 -6.67 12.12 -3.14
CA GLU A 76 -5.82 12.82 -4.10
C GLU A 76 -5.32 11.91 -5.22
N LEU A 77 -4.90 10.70 -4.87
CA LEU A 77 -4.16 9.81 -5.77
C LEU A 77 -4.93 8.54 -6.17
N GLY A 78 -6.11 8.27 -5.62
CA GLY A 78 -6.91 7.10 -5.96
C GLY A 78 -7.22 7.03 -7.46
N GLY A 79 -7.63 8.14 -8.06
CA GLY A 79 -7.86 8.24 -9.51
C GLY A 79 -6.59 8.05 -10.37
N LYS A 80 -5.41 8.05 -9.76
CA LYS A 80 -4.11 7.79 -10.42
C LYS A 80 -3.62 6.36 -10.23
N GLY A 81 -4.39 5.54 -9.51
CA GLY A 81 -4.08 4.12 -9.28
C GLY A 81 -3.53 3.78 -7.90
N LEU A 82 -3.57 4.72 -6.93
CA LEU A 82 -3.30 4.41 -5.54
C LEU A 82 -4.51 3.70 -4.93
N VAL A 83 -4.25 2.60 -4.23
CA VAL A 83 -5.19 1.95 -3.32
C VAL A 83 -4.65 2.08 -1.89
N VAL A 84 -5.50 2.47 -0.94
CA VAL A 84 -5.17 2.47 0.48
C VAL A 84 -6.11 1.52 1.18
N LEU A 85 -5.59 0.49 1.82
CA LEU A 85 -6.33 -0.51 2.57
C LEU A 85 -6.04 -0.33 4.06
N ALA A 86 -7.08 -0.02 4.83
CA ALA A 86 -6.99 0.03 6.29
C ALA A 86 -7.22 -1.39 6.85
N VAL A 87 -6.14 -2.04 7.28
CA VAL A 87 -6.17 -3.42 7.78
C VAL A 87 -6.26 -3.38 9.31
N ASP A 88 -7.44 -3.69 9.82
CA ASP A 88 -7.70 -3.72 11.26
C ASP A 88 -7.08 -4.97 11.90
N VAL A 89 -6.45 -4.76 13.05
CA VAL A 89 -5.80 -5.82 13.86
C VAL A 89 -6.38 -5.91 15.26
N ASP A 90 -7.64 -5.49 15.43
CA ASP A 90 -8.34 -5.60 16.72
C ASP A 90 -8.70 -7.05 17.08
N LEU A 91 -8.60 -7.99 16.12
CA LEU A 91 -8.84 -9.39 16.37
C LEU A 91 -7.77 -9.96 17.31
N PRO A 92 -8.18 -10.60 18.43
CA PRO A 92 -7.22 -11.22 19.33
C PRO A 92 -6.42 -12.31 18.60
N PRO A 93 -5.14 -12.50 18.96
CA PRO A 93 -4.36 -13.60 18.44
C PRO A 93 -5.00 -14.91 18.90
N ILE A 94 -5.49 -15.71 17.94
CA ILE A 94 -5.91 -17.10 18.13
C ILE A 94 -7.12 -17.28 19.06
N SER A 95 -8.32 -17.18 18.50
CA SER A 95 -9.40 -18.04 18.92
C SER A 95 -9.60 -19.12 17.86
N GLU A 96 -9.90 -20.34 18.27
CA GLU A 96 -10.36 -21.41 17.36
C GLU A 96 -11.69 -21.03 16.67
N GLU A 97 -12.31 -19.98 17.17
CA GLU A 97 -13.46 -19.30 16.56
C GLU A 97 -12.97 -18.45 15.39
N GLY A 98 -13.38 -18.82 14.19
CA GLY A 98 -12.96 -18.13 12.95
C GLY A 98 -13.30 -16.63 12.95
N VAL A 99 -12.67 -15.86 12.06
CA VAL A 99 -12.87 -14.42 11.85
C VAL A 99 -14.35 -14.01 11.86
N ALA A 100 -15.24 -14.84 11.34
CA ALA A 100 -16.66 -14.56 11.26
C ALA A 100 -17.35 -14.35 12.62
N GLN A 101 -17.01 -15.15 13.63
CA GLN A 101 -17.60 -15.04 14.98
C GLN A 101 -17.09 -13.82 15.73
N GLN A 102 -15.80 -13.51 15.57
CA GLN A 102 -15.18 -12.34 16.19
C GLN A 102 -15.63 -11.02 15.52
N LEU A 103 -15.93 -11.09 14.24
CA LEU A 103 -16.40 -9.93 13.48
C LEU A 103 -17.68 -9.30 14.06
N GLU A 104 -18.57 -10.08 14.64
CA GLU A 104 -19.78 -9.55 15.28
C GLU A 104 -19.48 -8.60 16.45
N PHE A 105 -18.40 -8.84 17.19
CA PHE A 105 -17.98 -7.99 18.31
C PHE A 105 -17.18 -6.77 17.87
N ILE A 106 -16.38 -6.89 16.80
CA ILE A 106 -15.48 -5.84 16.35
C ILE A 106 -16.13 -4.90 15.36
N ARG A 107 -16.99 -5.40 14.48
CA ARG A 107 -17.70 -4.61 13.46
C ARG A 107 -18.37 -3.34 14.02
N PRO A 108 -19.15 -3.39 15.12
CA PRO A 108 -19.80 -2.19 15.66
C PRO A 108 -18.79 -1.13 16.12
N ARG A 109 -17.63 -1.55 16.65
CA ARG A 109 -16.56 -0.64 17.10
C ARG A 109 -15.93 0.06 15.90
N ILE A 110 -15.57 -0.69 14.86
CA ILE A 110 -15.00 -0.16 13.64
C ILE A 110 -16.00 0.80 12.97
N GLN A 111 -17.25 0.39 12.80
CA GLN A 111 -18.29 1.23 12.18
C GLN A 111 -18.53 2.52 12.97
N THR A 112 -18.55 2.44 14.30
CA THR A 112 -18.65 3.62 15.17
C THR A 112 -17.44 4.55 14.99
N PHE A 113 -16.24 4.00 14.91
CA PHE A 113 -15.03 4.78 14.66
C PHE A 113 -15.09 5.47 13.30
N LEU A 114 -15.38 4.74 12.24
CA LEU A 114 -15.46 5.27 10.87
C LEU A 114 -16.50 6.38 10.75
N SER A 115 -17.71 6.17 11.33
CA SER A 115 -18.80 7.17 11.30
C SER A 115 -18.44 8.47 12.04
N ARG A 116 -17.69 8.38 13.14
CA ARG A 116 -17.25 9.53 13.93
C ARG A 116 -16.10 10.30 13.31
N THR A 117 -15.25 9.62 12.57
CA THR A 117 -14.04 10.22 11.97
C THR A 117 -14.22 10.64 10.52
N GLY A 118 -15.29 10.19 9.87
CA GLY A 118 -15.52 10.42 8.44
C GLY A 118 -14.54 9.67 7.52
N ILE A 119 -13.84 8.66 8.05
CA ILE A 119 -12.96 7.79 7.24
C ILE A 119 -13.81 6.88 6.36
N THR A 120 -13.49 6.86 5.07
CA THR A 120 -14.15 6.04 4.03
C THR A 120 -13.20 5.09 3.32
N LEU A 121 -11.98 4.95 3.84
CA LEU A 121 -11.04 3.93 3.34
C LEU A 121 -11.66 2.54 3.44
N PRO A 122 -11.43 1.65 2.46
CA PRO A 122 -11.84 0.26 2.57
C PRO A 122 -11.12 -0.38 3.77
N VAL A 123 -11.92 -1.00 4.64
CA VAL A 123 -11.44 -1.66 5.85
C VAL A 123 -11.50 -3.16 5.68
N TYR A 124 -10.38 -3.80 5.98
CA TYR A 124 -10.23 -5.25 6.04
C TYR A 124 -9.69 -5.67 7.40
N LEU A 125 -9.83 -6.94 7.71
CA LEU A 125 -9.36 -7.56 8.94
C LEU A 125 -8.39 -8.70 8.61
N ILE A 126 -7.43 -8.91 9.48
CA ILE A 126 -6.60 -10.12 9.54
C ILE A 126 -6.68 -10.71 10.95
N ASP A 127 -6.48 -12.01 11.05
CA ASP A 127 -6.36 -12.68 12.34
C ASP A 127 -4.97 -12.47 12.97
N GLY A 128 -4.87 -12.72 14.27
CA GLY A 128 -3.60 -12.55 14.99
C GLY A 128 -2.49 -13.50 14.52
N LYS A 129 -2.82 -14.66 13.91
CA LYS A 129 -1.84 -15.56 13.32
C LYS A 129 -1.20 -14.91 12.08
N THR A 130 -2.02 -14.35 11.20
CA THR A 130 -1.56 -13.59 10.03
C THR A 130 -0.74 -12.38 10.45
N GLN A 131 -1.20 -11.63 11.48
CA GLN A 131 -0.46 -10.51 12.06
C GLN A 131 0.94 -10.93 12.54
N ALA A 132 1.03 -12.04 13.28
CA ALA A 132 2.31 -12.56 13.76
C ALA A 132 3.26 -12.99 12.63
N VAL A 133 2.73 -13.65 11.59
CA VAL A 133 3.50 -14.04 10.40
C VAL A 133 4.05 -12.82 9.65
N LEU A 134 3.29 -11.72 9.60
CA LEU A 134 3.71 -10.48 8.98
C LEU A 134 4.70 -9.66 9.83
N GLY A 135 4.93 -10.05 11.10
CA GLY A 135 5.79 -9.31 12.02
C GLY A 135 5.25 -7.94 12.41
N VAL A 136 3.92 -7.75 12.37
CA VAL A 136 3.26 -6.51 12.79
C VAL A 136 3.17 -6.50 14.32
N ASP A 137 4.25 -6.09 14.99
CA ASP A 137 4.39 -6.08 16.45
C ASP A 137 3.99 -4.73 17.09
N ARG A 138 3.78 -3.71 16.27
CA ARG A 138 3.38 -2.36 16.67
C ARG A 138 2.46 -1.73 15.64
N ILE A 139 1.61 -0.83 16.06
CA ILE A 139 0.72 -0.04 15.18
C ILE A 139 0.78 1.46 15.53
N PRO A 140 0.57 2.35 14.53
CA PRO A 140 0.32 2.01 13.14
C PRO A 140 1.54 1.39 12.47
N PHE A 141 1.30 0.56 11.47
CA PHE A 141 2.35 -0.03 10.65
C PHE A 141 1.91 0.02 9.20
N SER A 142 2.66 0.75 8.37
CA SER A 142 2.29 0.93 6.97
C SER A 142 3.29 0.26 6.04
N VAL A 143 2.80 -0.40 5.00
CA VAL A 143 3.60 -1.02 3.94
C VAL A 143 3.17 -0.46 2.60
N LEU A 144 4.10 0.09 1.84
CA LEU A 144 3.89 0.46 0.45
C LEU A 144 4.29 -0.69 -0.46
N LEU A 145 3.37 -1.10 -1.31
CA LEU A 145 3.57 -2.11 -2.36
C LEU A 145 3.47 -1.47 -3.74
N ASP A 146 4.19 -2.02 -4.69
CA ASP A 146 4.00 -1.73 -6.12
C ASP A 146 2.84 -2.55 -6.71
N GLY A 147 2.58 -2.36 -8.02
CA GLY A 147 1.48 -3.03 -8.72
C GLY A 147 1.61 -4.55 -8.86
N GLU A 148 2.78 -5.11 -8.58
CA GLU A 148 3.05 -6.56 -8.59
C GLU A 148 3.05 -7.15 -7.18
N GLY A 149 2.87 -6.31 -6.14
CA GLY A 149 2.91 -6.71 -4.74
C GLY A 149 4.33 -6.77 -4.16
N GLY A 150 5.30 -6.17 -4.84
CA GLY A 150 6.65 -6.00 -4.33
C GLY A 150 6.69 -4.93 -3.23
N VAL A 151 7.40 -5.21 -2.13
CA VAL A 151 7.57 -4.27 -1.01
C VAL A 151 8.50 -3.14 -1.42
N VAL A 152 7.96 -1.93 -1.49
CA VAL A 152 8.72 -0.70 -1.77
C VAL A 152 9.31 -0.13 -0.48
N ARG A 153 8.46 0.01 0.56
CA ARG A 153 8.87 0.59 1.84
C ARG A 153 7.96 0.16 3.00
N ILE A 154 8.55 0.12 4.19
CA ILE A 154 7.85 -0.20 5.44
C ILE A 154 8.00 0.99 6.39
N TYR A 155 6.91 1.35 7.08
CA TYR A 155 6.83 2.44 8.04
C TYR A 155 6.32 1.90 9.38
N PRO A 156 7.20 1.56 10.32
CA PRO A 156 6.81 1.13 11.66
C PRO A 156 6.55 2.34 12.56
N GLY A 157 5.28 2.62 12.83
CA GLY A 157 4.83 3.78 13.60
C GLY A 157 4.53 4.99 12.72
N TYR A 158 3.97 6.03 13.37
CA TYR A 158 3.58 7.29 12.75
C TYR A 158 4.55 8.42 13.11
N SER A 159 4.92 9.20 12.11
CA SER A 159 5.45 10.54 12.27
C SER A 159 5.06 11.43 11.06
N PRO A 160 5.04 12.76 11.20
CA PRO A 160 4.80 13.63 10.06
C PRO A 160 5.82 13.46 8.93
N GLU A 161 7.07 13.08 9.28
CA GLU A 161 8.13 12.78 8.31
C GLU A 161 7.83 11.51 7.54
N SER A 162 7.41 10.44 8.22
CA SER A 162 7.07 9.16 7.58
C SER A 162 5.92 9.32 6.59
N THR A 163 4.91 10.13 6.90
CA THR A 163 3.79 10.40 5.99
C THR A 163 4.22 11.21 4.77
N ARG A 164 5.12 12.18 4.94
CA ARG A 164 5.68 12.92 3.79
C ARG A 164 6.52 12.03 2.89
N ASP A 165 7.36 11.17 3.47
CA ASP A 165 8.14 10.21 2.71
C ASP A 165 7.23 9.20 2.00
N LEU A 166 6.23 8.63 2.68
CA LEU A 166 5.25 7.73 2.09
C LEU A 166 4.60 8.35 0.85
N ARG A 167 4.17 9.61 0.95
CA ARG A 167 3.59 10.33 -0.19
C ARG A 167 4.56 10.43 -1.38
N GLN A 168 5.83 10.73 -1.12
CA GLN A 168 6.86 10.81 -2.18
C GLN A 168 7.10 9.44 -2.82
N GLN A 169 7.20 8.39 -2.03
CA GLN A 169 7.38 7.03 -2.52
C GLN A 169 6.18 6.56 -3.36
N VAL A 170 4.95 6.84 -2.93
CA VAL A 170 3.74 6.56 -3.71
C VAL A 170 3.79 7.25 -5.08
N LEU A 171 4.17 8.53 -5.11
CA LEU A 171 4.29 9.26 -6.39
C LEU A 171 5.39 8.67 -7.28
N GLY A 172 6.49 8.20 -6.70
CA GLY A 172 7.56 7.49 -7.42
C GLY A 172 7.02 6.22 -8.07
N VAL A 173 6.37 5.34 -7.30
CA VAL A 173 5.78 4.08 -7.80
C VAL A 173 4.77 4.33 -8.91
N LEU A 174 3.89 5.33 -8.74
CA LEU A 174 2.90 5.68 -9.78
C LEU A 174 3.54 6.23 -11.06
N ALA A 175 4.71 6.86 -10.97
CA ALA A 175 5.45 7.38 -12.12
C ALA A 175 6.24 6.29 -12.87
N GLU A 176 6.66 5.22 -12.18
CA GLU A 176 7.39 4.09 -12.76
C GLU A 176 6.52 3.23 -13.71
N ARG A 177 5.19 3.38 -13.67
CA ARG A 177 4.29 2.65 -14.58
C ARG A 177 4.64 2.93 -16.03
N PRO A 178 4.86 1.89 -16.87
CA PRO A 178 4.87 2.10 -18.32
C PRO A 178 3.56 2.80 -18.69
N LYS A 179 3.65 3.93 -19.40
CA LYS A 179 2.46 4.59 -19.98
C LYS A 179 1.77 3.54 -20.83
N GLN A 180 0.68 2.96 -20.33
CA GLN A 180 -0.15 2.08 -21.14
C GLN A 180 -0.59 2.93 -22.32
N GLY A 181 -0.06 2.58 -23.50
CA GLY A 181 -0.36 3.27 -24.74
C GLY A 181 -1.87 3.29 -24.92
N GLY A 182 -2.45 4.47 -24.96
CA GLY A 182 -3.83 4.65 -25.35
C GLY A 182 -4.01 4.02 -26.74
N LYS A 183 -4.89 3.04 -26.80
CA LYS A 183 -5.50 2.60 -28.06
C LYS A 183 -6.76 3.39 -28.26
#